data_dd28575f6586c1b9a15bad79d59c2c75
#
_entry.id   dd28575f6586c1b9a15bad79d59c2c75
#
_cell.length_a   1.000
_cell.length_b   1.000
_cell.length_c   1.000
_cell.angle_alpha   90.00
_cell.angle_beta   90.00
_cell.angle_gamma   90.00
#
_symmetry.space_group_name_H-M   'P 1'
#
loop_
_entity.id
_entity.type
_entity.pdbx_description
1 polymer ?
#
loop_
_entity_poly.entity_id
_entity_poly.type
_entity_poly.pdbx_seq_one_letter_code
_entity_poly.pdbx_strand_id
1 'polypeptide(L)'
;MTNTRFALLLGLVLAFVIPATPAHAAPKDLFNGRDLAGWVVMHGGEWLVQDGAIIGRNGTNWTTNPEKSGSWLRTEKEYSDFVLELEFAINAKGNAGIFLRSGLEKNPAFTGHEMQILDDHGNEPKKYTTGALYDVVAATKNMSKPANEWNKVRVTCKGKRIQINLNGEDIVDYQTDRLTRGYLGLQNHDAHAVVKFRHIRIAEL
;
A
#
# COMPACT_ATOMS: atom_id res chain seq x y z
N MET A 1 -39.77 -51.21 54.14
CA MET A 1 -38.43 -51.25 53.52
C MET A 1 -38.51 -50.48 52.24
N THR A 2 -38.14 -49.20 52.21
CA THR A 2 -38.24 -48.28 51.08
C THR A 2 -36.84 -48.07 50.51
N ASN A 3 -36.61 -48.62 49.33
CA ASN A 3 -35.36 -48.45 48.57
C ASN A 3 -35.37 -47.13 47.78
N THR A 4 -34.60 -46.12 48.23
CA THR A 4 -34.34 -44.87 47.53
C THR A 4 -33.18 -45.06 46.59
N ARG A 5 -33.42 -44.99 45.23
CA ARG A 5 -32.38 -44.99 44.20
C ARG A 5 -31.91 -43.58 43.99
N PHE A 6 -30.65 -43.28 44.29
CA PHE A 6 -29.99 -42.03 43.90
C PHE A 6 -29.58 -42.14 42.40
N ALA A 7 -30.09 -41.24 41.57
CA ALA A 7 -29.64 -41.07 40.20
C ALA A 7 -28.51 -40.03 40.18
N LEU A 8 -27.32 -40.45 39.73
CA LEU A 8 -26.16 -39.60 39.53
C LEU A 8 -26.29 -38.95 38.14
N LEU A 9 -26.56 -37.65 38.05
CA LEU A 9 -26.50 -36.89 36.80
C LEU A 9 -25.05 -36.51 36.52
N LEU A 10 -24.45 -37.13 35.52
CA LEU A 10 -23.14 -36.76 34.98
C LEU A 10 -23.32 -35.56 34.02
N GLY A 11 -22.96 -34.36 34.46
CA GLY A 11 -22.99 -33.17 33.63
C GLY A 11 -21.79 -33.17 32.65
N LEU A 12 -22.07 -33.27 31.36
CA LEU A 12 -21.07 -33.15 30.28
C LEU A 12 -20.73 -31.67 30.11
N VAL A 13 -19.55 -31.25 30.55
CA VAL A 13 -19.02 -29.89 30.26
C VAL A 13 -18.40 -29.89 28.86
N LEU A 14 -19.11 -29.34 27.88
CA LEU A 14 -18.54 -29.06 26.56
C LEU A 14 -17.62 -27.84 26.68
N ALA A 15 -16.31 -28.07 26.61
CA ALA A 15 -15.33 -27.00 26.46
C ALA A 15 -15.37 -26.47 25.04
N PHE A 16 -15.88 -25.25 24.86
CA PHE A 16 -15.77 -24.52 23.59
C PHE A 16 -14.30 -24.10 23.40
N VAL A 17 -13.59 -24.74 22.46
CA VAL A 17 -12.30 -24.27 21.97
C VAL A 17 -12.57 -23.11 21.03
N ILE A 18 -12.39 -21.88 21.51
CA ILE A 18 -12.39 -20.69 20.65
C ILE A 18 -11.08 -20.73 19.85
N PRO A 19 -11.11 -20.82 18.50
CA PRO A 19 -9.90 -20.76 17.70
C PRO A 19 -9.24 -19.41 17.93
N ALA A 20 -7.97 -19.40 18.36
CA ALA A 20 -7.18 -18.20 18.47
C ALA A 20 -7.03 -17.59 17.05
N THR A 21 -7.55 -16.38 16.85
CA THR A 21 -7.24 -15.60 15.64
C THR A 21 -5.73 -15.40 15.59
N PRO A 22 -5.07 -15.67 14.43
CA PRO A 22 -3.64 -15.45 14.33
C PRO A 22 -3.34 -13.97 14.64
N ALA A 23 -2.50 -13.74 15.63
CA ALA A 23 -2.06 -12.41 15.99
C ALA A 23 -1.25 -11.84 14.81
N HIS A 24 -1.79 -10.83 14.13
CA HIS A 24 -1.03 -10.09 13.14
C HIS A 24 0.16 -9.40 13.82
N ALA A 25 1.30 -9.38 13.18
CA ALA A 25 2.45 -8.65 13.70
C ALA A 25 2.08 -7.17 13.91
N ALA A 26 2.51 -6.60 15.03
CA ALA A 26 2.26 -5.18 15.29
C ALA A 26 2.85 -4.33 14.15
N PRO A 27 2.15 -3.29 13.68
CA PRO A 27 2.68 -2.41 12.64
C PRO A 27 4.01 -1.79 13.07
N LYS A 28 5.01 -1.81 12.17
CA LYS A 28 6.31 -1.16 12.36
C LYS A 28 6.45 0.00 11.38
N ASP A 29 7.18 1.03 11.77
CA ASP A 29 7.48 2.14 10.89
C ASP A 29 8.48 1.70 9.80
N LEU A 30 8.16 1.93 8.54
CA LEU A 30 9.06 1.82 7.39
C LEU A 30 9.84 3.10 7.15
N PHE A 31 9.36 4.21 7.68
CA PHE A 31 10.01 5.52 7.62
C PHE A 31 10.12 6.09 9.04
N ASN A 32 11.34 6.45 9.42
CA ASN A 32 11.66 6.93 10.77
C ASN A 32 11.40 8.44 10.99
N GLY A 33 10.93 9.15 9.95
CA GLY A 33 10.65 10.60 9.98
C GLY A 33 11.89 11.49 9.88
N ARG A 34 13.11 10.96 9.71
CA ARG A 34 14.38 11.72 9.78
C ARG A 34 15.29 11.54 8.58
N ASP A 35 15.39 10.34 8.05
CA ASP A 35 16.28 10.00 6.93
C ASP A 35 15.69 8.85 6.10
N LEU A 36 16.39 8.48 5.02
CA LEU A 36 15.98 7.41 4.11
C LEU A 36 16.57 6.04 4.49
N ALA A 37 16.94 5.80 5.73
CA ALA A 37 17.40 4.49 6.18
C ALA A 37 16.31 3.42 5.91
N GLY A 38 16.69 2.29 5.30
CA GLY A 38 15.79 1.22 4.85
C GLY A 38 15.18 1.44 3.45
N TRP A 39 15.60 2.52 2.75
CA TRP A 39 15.15 2.85 1.41
C TRP A 39 16.32 2.96 0.43
N VAL A 40 16.07 2.63 -0.84
CA VAL A 40 17.03 2.68 -1.95
C VAL A 40 16.48 3.53 -3.08
N VAL A 41 17.23 4.56 -3.48
CA VAL A 41 16.89 5.40 -4.64
C VAL A 41 17.15 4.63 -5.93
N MET A 42 16.16 4.58 -6.80
CA MET A 42 16.22 3.93 -8.11
C MET A 42 16.08 4.95 -9.22
N HIS A 43 17.00 4.91 -10.18
CA HIS A 43 16.97 5.65 -11.46
C HIS A 43 16.87 7.18 -11.33
N GLY A 44 17.41 7.74 -10.26
CA GLY A 44 17.50 9.18 -10.08
C GLY A 44 16.27 9.81 -9.44
N GLY A 45 15.94 11.02 -9.88
CA GLY A 45 15.05 11.91 -9.14
C GLY A 45 15.72 12.47 -7.90
N GLU A 46 15.05 13.37 -7.23
CA GLU A 46 15.50 13.93 -5.97
C GLU A 46 14.58 13.44 -4.85
N TRP A 47 15.20 12.85 -3.83
CA TRP A 47 14.51 12.33 -2.65
C TRP A 47 15.12 12.95 -1.40
N LEU A 48 14.34 13.65 -0.63
CA LEU A 48 14.78 14.31 0.60
C LEU A 48 13.77 14.09 1.73
N VAL A 49 14.23 14.35 2.96
CA VAL A 49 13.36 14.31 4.14
C VAL A 49 13.27 15.71 4.71
N GLN A 50 12.05 16.21 4.86
CA GLN A 50 11.76 17.50 5.47
C GLN A 50 10.45 17.43 6.24
N ASP A 51 10.42 18.04 7.42
CA ASP A 51 9.22 18.14 8.29
C ASP A 51 8.55 16.78 8.57
N GLY A 52 9.36 15.72 8.75
CA GLY A 52 8.86 14.36 9.01
C GLY A 52 8.22 13.67 7.80
N ALA A 53 8.44 14.16 6.59
CA ALA A 53 7.96 13.57 5.35
C ALA A 53 9.10 13.29 4.37
N ILE A 54 8.98 12.21 3.59
CA ILE A 54 9.76 11.96 2.38
C ILE A 54 9.17 12.84 1.27
N ILE A 55 10.02 13.59 0.57
CA ILE A 55 9.63 14.40 -0.58
C ILE A 55 10.33 13.86 -1.82
N GLY A 56 9.56 13.47 -2.83
CA GLY A 56 10.02 13.15 -4.16
C GLY A 56 9.76 14.31 -5.12
N ARG A 57 10.79 14.74 -5.86
CA ARG A 57 10.70 15.78 -6.88
C ARG A 57 11.76 15.58 -7.97
N ASN A 58 11.69 16.34 -9.05
CA ASN A 58 12.62 16.21 -10.18
C ASN A 58 12.74 14.76 -10.67
N GLY A 59 11.59 14.10 -10.81
CA GLY A 59 11.51 12.72 -11.26
C GLY A 59 11.96 12.56 -12.71
N THR A 60 12.39 11.36 -13.04
CA THR A 60 12.74 10.98 -14.41
C THR A 60 11.50 10.48 -15.14
N ASN A 61 11.25 10.99 -16.35
CA ASN A 61 10.11 10.58 -17.15
C ASN A 61 10.18 9.08 -17.52
N TRP A 62 9.09 8.37 -17.27
CA TRP A 62 8.94 6.94 -17.51
C TRP A 62 8.85 6.56 -18.99
N THR A 63 8.48 7.50 -19.87
CA THR A 63 8.30 7.27 -21.31
C THR A 63 9.63 7.20 -22.06
N THR A 64 10.71 7.73 -21.52
CA THR A 64 12.01 7.82 -22.21
C THR A 64 12.84 6.55 -22.15
N ASN A 65 12.58 5.68 -21.19
CA ASN A 65 13.25 4.38 -21.08
C ASN A 65 12.35 3.34 -20.39
N PRO A 66 11.45 2.69 -21.11
CA PRO A 66 10.49 1.74 -20.56
C PRO A 66 11.13 0.50 -19.91
N GLU A 67 12.39 0.19 -20.23
CA GLU A 67 13.11 -0.94 -19.64
C GLU A 67 13.78 -0.58 -18.32
N LYS A 68 14.08 0.68 -18.11
CA LYS A 68 14.77 1.17 -16.91
C LYS A 68 13.83 1.86 -15.97
N SER A 69 12.58 1.69 -15.95
CA SER A 69 11.63 2.40 -15.08
C SER A 69 12.04 3.87 -14.76
N GLY A 70 11.12 4.74 -14.47
CA GLY A 70 11.42 6.09 -13.99
C GLY A 70 11.94 6.10 -12.57
N SER A 71 12.10 7.27 -11.99
CA SER A 71 12.62 7.41 -10.64
C SER A 71 11.62 6.94 -9.58
N TRP A 72 12.11 6.17 -8.63
CA TRP A 72 11.35 5.72 -7.49
C TRP A 72 12.25 5.43 -6.27
N LEU A 73 11.65 5.39 -5.10
CA LEU A 73 12.29 5.05 -3.84
C LEU A 73 11.71 3.72 -3.37
N ARG A 74 12.52 2.65 -3.32
CA ARG A 74 12.05 1.33 -2.90
C ARG A 74 12.53 0.95 -1.51
N THR A 75 11.82 0.03 -0.87
CA THR A 75 12.32 -0.63 0.34
C THR A 75 13.57 -1.47 0.05
N GLU A 76 14.45 -1.64 1.03
CA GLU A 76 15.63 -2.53 0.90
C GLU A 76 15.21 -3.99 0.75
N LYS A 77 14.15 -4.42 1.44
CA LYS A 77 13.65 -5.79 1.40
C LYS A 77 12.31 -5.90 0.70
N GLU A 78 12.02 -7.11 0.24
CA GLU A 78 10.73 -7.49 -0.33
C GLU A 78 9.71 -7.86 0.74
N TYR A 79 8.43 -7.74 0.37
CA TYR A 79 7.27 -8.10 1.17
C TYR A 79 6.32 -8.99 0.39
N SER A 80 5.69 -9.96 1.07
CA SER A 80 4.66 -10.84 0.50
C SER A 80 3.27 -10.41 0.96
N ASP A 81 2.85 -10.86 2.12
CA ASP A 81 1.55 -10.54 2.70
C ASP A 81 1.71 -9.45 3.75
N PHE A 82 0.97 -8.35 3.59
CA PHE A 82 1.13 -7.18 4.45
C PHE A 82 -0.10 -6.27 4.44
N VAL A 83 -0.19 -5.44 5.47
CA VAL A 83 -0.96 -4.20 5.48
C VAL A 83 0.03 -3.04 5.47
N LEU A 84 -0.03 -2.20 4.44
CA LEU A 84 0.72 -0.94 4.32
C LEU A 84 -0.21 0.21 4.64
N GLU A 85 0.21 1.10 5.52
CA GLU A 85 -0.49 2.35 5.82
C GLU A 85 0.47 3.52 5.60
N LEU A 86 -0.01 4.57 4.96
CA LEU A 86 0.75 5.81 4.77
C LEU A 86 -0.18 7.00 4.49
N GLU A 87 0.40 8.18 4.51
CA GLU A 87 -0.24 9.39 4.00
C GLU A 87 0.58 9.96 2.84
N PHE A 88 -0.11 10.47 1.81
CA PHE A 88 0.51 11.19 0.70
C PHE A 88 -0.16 12.53 0.44
N ALA A 89 0.60 13.46 -0.12
CA ALA A 89 0.10 14.70 -0.71
C ALA A 89 0.82 14.95 -2.04
N ILE A 90 0.09 15.37 -3.06
CA ILE A 90 0.60 15.65 -4.40
C ILE A 90 0.36 17.12 -4.77
N ASN A 91 1.29 17.75 -5.48
CA ASN A 91 1.12 19.11 -5.97
C ASN A 91 0.11 19.19 -7.13
N ALA A 92 -0.29 20.41 -7.49
CA ALA A 92 -1.14 20.64 -8.67
C ALA A 92 -0.48 20.07 -9.96
N LYS A 93 -1.28 19.34 -10.75
CA LYS A 93 -0.87 18.62 -11.96
C LYS A 93 0.19 17.53 -11.72
N GLY A 94 0.43 17.15 -10.48
CA GLY A 94 1.40 16.12 -10.14
C GLY A 94 0.94 14.72 -10.53
N ASN A 95 1.92 13.84 -10.77
CA ASN A 95 1.79 12.42 -11.03
C ASN A 95 2.79 11.64 -10.16
N ALA A 96 2.31 10.63 -9.48
CA ALA A 96 3.09 9.78 -8.60
C ALA A 96 2.38 8.43 -8.41
N GLY A 97 2.94 7.55 -7.59
CA GLY A 97 2.34 6.25 -7.30
C GLY A 97 2.94 5.55 -6.10
N ILE A 98 2.29 4.47 -5.69
CA ILE A 98 2.78 3.53 -4.67
C ILE A 98 2.91 2.18 -5.34
N PHE A 99 4.13 1.65 -5.42
CA PHE A 99 4.39 0.34 -5.98
C PHE A 99 4.21 -0.77 -4.94
N LEU A 100 3.56 -1.85 -5.36
CA LEU A 100 3.18 -2.99 -4.54
C LEU A 100 3.79 -4.27 -5.12
N ARG A 101 4.66 -4.93 -4.36
CA ARG A 101 5.29 -6.20 -4.75
C ARG A 101 5.99 -6.14 -6.12
N SER A 102 6.70 -5.05 -6.37
CA SER A 102 7.34 -4.81 -7.67
C SER A 102 8.72 -5.45 -7.77
N GLY A 103 9.05 -5.92 -8.98
CA GLY A 103 10.39 -6.40 -9.33
C GLY A 103 11.30 -5.27 -9.80
N LEU A 104 12.58 -5.59 -10.03
CA LEU A 104 13.62 -4.64 -10.43
C LEU A 104 13.94 -4.64 -11.93
N GLU A 105 13.52 -5.66 -12.66
CA GLU A 105 13.97 -5.90 -14.04
C GLU A 105 13.24 -5.07 -15.10
N LYS A 106 12.09 -4.50 -14.76
CA LYS A 106 11.23 -3.74 -15.67
C LYS A 106 10.55 -2.60 -14.91
N ASN A 107 9.68 -1.87 -15.61
CA ASN A 107 8.84 -0.88 -14.95
C ASN A 107 8.06 -1.52 -13.77
N PRO A 108 8.25 -1.05 -12.53
CA PRO A 108 7.63 -1.62 -11.35
C PRO A 108 6.10 -1.62 -11.38
N ALA A 109 5.47 -0.71 -12.11
CA ALA A 109 4.02 -0.69 -12.30
C ALA A 109 3.48 -1.94 -13.01
N PHE A 110 4.32 -2.64 -13.80
CA PHE A 110 3.92 -3.81 -14.59
C PHE A 110 4.51 -5.12 -14.10
N THR A 111 5.55 -5.10 -13.27
CA THR A 111 6.07 -6.32 -12.61
C THR A 111 5.24 -6.67 -11.38
N GLY A 112 4.98 -5.71 -10.52
CA GLY A 112 3.98 -5.75 -9.47
C GLY A 112 2.74 -4.95 -9.85
N HIS A 113 2.30 -4.08 -8.97
CA HIS A 113 1.20 -3.14 -9.21
C HIS A 113 1.58 -1.74 -8.77
N GLU A 114 0.92 -0.76 -9.35
CA GLU A 114 0.98 0.63 -8.92
C GLU A 114 -0.41 1.09 -8.46
N MET A 115 -0.51 1.59 -7.22
CA MET A 115 -1.63 2.43 -6.85
C MET A 115 -1.35 3.84 -7.36
N GLN A 116 -2.15 4.31 -8.31
CA GLN A 116 -2.01 5.62 -8.94
C GLN A 116 -2.26 6.77 -7.98
N ILE A 117 -1.48 7.85 -8.12
CA ILE A 117 -1.65 9.13 -7.43
C ILE A 117 -1.57 10.26 -8.46
N LEU A 118 -2.65 11.02 -8.61
CA LEU A 118 -2.74 12.21 -9.48
C LEU A 118 -3.37 13.38 -8.73
N ASP A 119 -3.18 14.59 -9.24
CA ASP A 119 -4.05 15.74 -8.94
C ASP A 119 -5.31 15.64 -9.78
N ASP A 120 -6.25 14.83 -9.35
CA ASP A 120 -7.48 14.51 -10.09
C ASP A 120 -8.75 14.49 -9.20
N HIS A 121 -8.72 15.22 -8.08
CA HIS A 121 -9.84 15.33 -7.17
C HIS A 121 -11.13 15.69 -7.90
N GLY A 122 -12.20 14.94 -7.62
CA GLY A 122 -13.51 15.12 -8.24
C GLY A 122 -13.67 14.55 -9.65
N ASN A 123 -12.62 13.98 -10.24
CA ASN A 123 -12.71 13.31 -11.54
C ASN A 123 -13.36 11.93 -11.42
N GLU A 124 -14.00 11.49 -12.50
CA GLU A 124 -14.55 10.13 -12.60
C GLU A 124 -13.43 9.06 -12.54
N PRO A 125 -13.63 7.96 -11.81
CA PRO A 125 -12.66 6.89 -11.71
C PRO A 125 -12.37 6.22 -13.06
N LYS A 126 -11.07 6.03 -13.35
CA LYS A 126 -10.57 5.29 -14.51
C LYS A 126 -9.37 4.45 -14.07
N LYS A 127 -8.87 3.55 -14.93
CA LYS A 127 -7.71 2.69 -14.63
C LYS A 127 -6.39 3.45 -14.39
N TYR A 128 -6.38 4.75 -14.59
CA TYR A 128 -5.23 5.64 -14.45
C TYR A 128 -5.52 6.88 -13.58
N THR A 129 -6.58 6.88 -12.82
CA THR A 129 -6.90 7.92 -11.82
C THR A 129 -6.47 7.48 -10.42
N THR A 130 -6.41 8.43 -9.49
CA THR A 130 -6.01 8.18 -8.10
C THR A 130 -6.80 7.04 -7.47
N GLY A 131 -6.06 6.13 -6.83
CA GLY A 131 -6.61 4.95 -6.16
C GLY A 131 -6.76 3.72 -7.05
N ALA A 132 -6.68 3.84 -8.38
CA ALA A 132 -6.68 2.68 -9.27
C ALA A 132 -5.44 1.80 -9.09
N LEU A 133 -5.54 0.50 -9.38
CA LEU A 133 -4.36 -0.28 -9.77
C LEU A 133 -4.11 0.06 -11.24
N TYR A 134 -3.03 0.83 -11.49
CA TYR A 134 -2.73 1.44 -12.79
C TYR A 134 -2.80 0.44 -13.93
N ASP A 135 -3.57 0.80 -14.99
CA ASP A 135 -3.85 0.00 -16.19
C ASP A 135 -4.51 -1.37 -15.93
N VAL A 136 -4.90 -1.68 -14.69
CA VAL A 136 -5.52 -2.96 -14.31
C VAL A 136 -6.99 -2.78 -13.97
N VAL A 137 -7.29 -2.09 -12.88
CA VAL A 137 -8.66 -1.87 -12.41
C VAL A 137 -8.83 -0.46 -11.85
N ALA A 138 -9.94 0.18 -12.24
CA ALA A 138 -10.33 1.49 -11.70
C ALA A 138 -10.78 1.35 -10.24
N ALA A 139 -10.58 2.41 -9.46
CA ALA A 139 -11.25 2.53 -8.18
C ALA A 139 -12.78 2.61 -8.37
N THR A 140 -13.54 2.17 -7.38
CA THR A 140 -15.02 2.31 -7.41
C THR A 140 -15.47 3.75 -7.23
N LYS A 141 -14.64 4.56 -6.55
CA LYS A 141 -14.85 6.01 -6.31
C LYS A 141 -13.50 6.72 -6.32
N ASN A 142 -13.45 7.96 -6.78
CA ASN A 142 -12.30 8.82 -6.56
C ASN A 142 -12.46 9.53 -5.21
N MET A 143 -11.72 9.04 -4.22
CA MET A 143 -11.73 9.56 -2.86
C MET A 143 -10.54 10.49 -2.57
N SER A 144 -9.78 10.92 -3.61
CA SER A 144 -8.67 11.85 -3.45
C SER A 144 -9.14 13.21 -2.93
N LYS A 145 -8.24 13.91 -2.27
CA LYS A 145 -8.44 15.29 -1.83
C LYS A 145 -7.77 16.25 -2.82
N PRO A 146 -8.12 17.54 -2.77
CA PRO A 146 -7.45 18.58 -3.56
C PRO A 146 -5.92 18.56 -3.43
N ALA A 147 -5.23 19.10 -4.44
CA ALA A 147 -3.78 19.21 -4.45
C ALA A 147 -3.24 19.78 -3.13
N ASN A 148 -2.09 19.24 -2.70
CA ASN A 148 -1.38 19.55 -1.46
C ASN A 148 -2.08 19.14 -0.16
N GLU A 149 -3.27 18.56 -0.20
CA GLU A 149 -3.92 17.98 0.98
C GLU A 149 -3.46 16.54 1.22
N TRP A 150 -3.37 16.17 2.52
CA TRP A 150 -2.95 14.82 2.92
C TRP A 150 -4.09 13.81 2.74
N ASN A 151 -3.81 12.76 1.98
CA ASN A 151 -4.65 11.60 1.77
C ASN A 151 -4.12 10.45 2.62
N LYS A 152 -5.03 9.66 3.22
CA LYS A 152 -4.70 8.44 3.98
C LYS A 152 -4.93 7.21 3.13
N VAL A 153 -3.94 6.35 3.06
CA VAL A 153 -4.00 5.09 2.31
C VAL A 153 -3.77 3.91 3.24
N ARG A 154 -4.57 2.88 3.02
CA ARG A 154 -4.32 1.54 3.55
C ARG A 154 -4.41 0.54 2.42
N VAL A 155 -3.34 -0.22 2.19
CA VAL A 155 -3.30 -1.30 1.22
C VAL A 155 -3.12 -2.62 1.95
N THR A 156 -4.00 -3.58 1.69
CA THR A 156 -3.86 -4.96 2.17
C THR A 156 -3.53 -5.87 0.99
N CYS A 157 -2.37 -6.52 1.06
CA CYS A 157 -1.96 -7.57 0.13
C CYS A 157 -1.91 -8.90 0.88
N LYS A 158 -2.78 -9.86 0.50
CA LYS A 158 -2.81 -11.21 1.11
C LYS A 158 -2.99 -12.27 0.02
N GLY A 159 -1.97 -13.14 -0.14
CA GLY A 159 -1.91 -14.03 -1.29
C GLY A 159 -2.06 -13.24 -2.59
N LYS A 160 -3.02 -13.58 -3.42
CA LYS A 160 -3.32 -12.87 -4.67
C LYS A 160 -4.25 -11.65 -4.50
N ARG A 161 -4.87 -11.46 -3.33
CA ARG A 161 -5.83 -10.37 -3.12
C ARG A 161 -5.13 -9.05 -2.78
N ILE A 162 -5.54 -7.99 -3.44
CA ILE A 162 -5.11 -6.61 -3.19
C ILE A 162 -6.36 -5.78 -2.89
N GLN A 163 -6.38 -5.13 -1.74
CA GLN A 163 -7.45 -4.23 -1.33
C GLN A 163 -6.88 -2.85 -1.03
N ILE A 164 -7.56 -1.79 -1.47
CA ILE A 164 -7.15 -0.41 -1.23
C ILE A 164 -8.28 0.33 -0.55
N ASN A 165 -7.96 0.95 0.58
CA ASN A 165 -8.78 1.93 1.26
C ASN A 165 -8.12 3.31 1.10
N LEU A 166 -8.86 4.28 0.62
CA LEU A 166 -8.43 5.67 0.46
C LEU A 166 -9.37 6.58 1.22
N ASN A 167 -8.84 7.32 2.18
CA ASN A 167 -9.58 8.29 3.01
C ASN A 167 -10.81 7.68 3.74
N GLY A 168 -10.71 6.40 4.13
CA GLY A 168 -11.75 5.68 4.88
C GLY A 168 -12.71 4.85 4.02
N GLU A 169 -12.67 4.95 2.68
CA GLU A 169 -13.49 4.18 1.75
C GLU A 169 -12.70 3.04 1.11
N ASP A 170 -13.27 1.85 1.04
CA ASP A 170 -12.73 0.72 0.29
C ASP A 170 -13.04 0.91 -1.19
N ILE A 171 -12.01 1.14 -2.00
CA ILE A 171 -12.14 1.54 -3.40
C ILE A 171 -11.66 0.51 -4.40
N VAL A 172 -10.84 -0.46 -3.97
CA VAL A 172 -10.36 -1.58 -4.80
C VAL A 172 -10.40 -2.87 -4.00
N ASP A 173 -10.88 -3.92 -4.63
CA ASP A 173 -10.75 -5.33 -4.21
C ASP A 173 -10.46 -6.16 -5.45
N TYR A 174 -9.22 -6.63 -5.60
CA TYR A 174 -8.73 -7.23 -6.83
C TYR A 174 -7.94 -8.52 -6.57
N GLN A 175 -8.08 -9.51 -7.47
CA GLN A 175 -7.29 -10.74 -7.50
C GLN A 175 -6.24 -10.64 -8.60
N THR A 176 -4.96 -10.63 -8.22
CA THR A 176 -3.83 -10.49 -9.17
C THR A 176 -3.30 -11.82 -9.66
N ASP A 177 -2.80 -11.82 -10.91
CA ASP A 177 -1.98 -12.89 -11.49
C ASP A 177 -0.48 -12.54 -11.54
N ARG A 178 -0.12 -11.34 -11.06
CA ARG A 178 1.28 -10.87 -11.00
C ARG A 178 1.97 -11.34 -9.72
N LEU A 179 3.16 -10.81 -9.45
CA LEU A 179 3.97 -11.17 -8.28
C LEU A 179 3.19 -11.06 -6.96
N THR A 180 3.35 -12.08 -6.11
CA THR A 180 2.83 -12.09 -4.74
C THR A 180 3.89 -11.76 -3.70
N ARG A 181 5.14 -11.45 -4.17
CA ARG A 181 6.27 -10.99 -3.37
C ARG A 181 7.10 -10.02 -4.20
N GLY A 182 7.59 -8.94 -3.59
CA GLY A 182 8.43 -7.95 -4.22
C GLY A 182 8.58 -6.70 -3.36
N TYR A 183 9.21 -5.68 -3.92
CA TYR A 183 9.50 -4.42 -3.24
C TYR A 183 8.26 -3.54 -3.13
N LEU A 184 8.18 -2.76 -2.05
CA LEU A 184 7.32 -1.59 -1.97
C LEU A 184 8.10 -0.39 -2.51
N GLY A 185 7.39 0.54 -3.16
CA GLY A 185 8.02 1.72 -3.72
C GLY A 185 7.14 2.95 -3.70
N LEU A 186 7.80 4.10 -3.73
CA LEU A 186 7.21 5.42 -3.86
C LEU A 186 7.71 6.01 -5.17
N GLN A 187 6.82 6.50 -6.01
CA GLN A 187 7.17 7.08 -7.30
C GLN A 187 7.17 8.61 -7.23
N ASN A 188 8.12 9.25 -7.92
CA ASN A 188 8.04 10.63 -8.40
C ASN A 188 8.13 10.60 -9.93
N HIS A 189 7.00 10.72 -10.61
CA HIS A 189 6.85 10.33 -12.01
C HIS A 189 7.68 11.19 -12.98
N ASP A 190 7.77 12.49 -12.77
CA ASP A 190 8.38 13.44 -13.70
C ASP A 190 8.92 14.69 -13.00
N ALA A 191 9.52 15.59 -13.76
CA ALA A 191 10.13 16.82 -13.25
C ALA A 191 9.13 17.83 -12.64
N HIS A 192 7.85 17.72 -12.96
CA HIS A 192 6.80 18.62 -12.45
C HIS A 192 6.14 18.09 -11.17
N ALA A 193 6.21 16.79 -10.96
CA ALA A 193 5.63 16.17 -9.77
C ALA A 193 6.43 16.53 -8.52
N VAL A 194 5.72 16.96 -7.49
CA VAL A 194 6.22 17.05 -6.11
C VAL A 194 5.26 16.26 -5.24
N VAL A 195 5.71 15.11 -4.79
CA VAL A 195 4.93 14.22 -3.95
C VAL A 195 5.55 14.13 -2.56
N LYS A 196 4.71 14.07 -1.54
CA LYS A 196 5.13 13.92 -0.14
C LYS A 196 4.51 12.66 0.44
N PHE A 197 5.29 11.93 1.26
CA PHE A 197 4.84 10.73 1.95
C PHE A 197 5.24 10.80 3.43
N ARG A 198 4.36 10.36 4.32
CA ARG A 198 4.64 10.29 5.76
C ARG A 198 3.87 9.17 6.44
N HIS A 199 4.18 8.90 7.72
CA HIS A 199 3.53 7.89 8.55
C HIS A 199 3.48 6.51 7.88
N ILE A 200 4.59 6.15 7.19
CA ILE A 200 4.67 4.91 6.41
C ILE A 200 4.91 3.75 7.36
N ARG A 201 3.92 2.87 7.49
CA ARG A 201 3.92 1.73 8.42
C ARG A 201 3.52 0.46 7.71
N ILE A 202 4.04 -0.67 8.19
CA ILE A 202 3.71 -1.99 7.67
C ILE A 202 3.47 -3.00 8.78
N ALA A 203 2.46 -3.85 8.59
CA ALA A 203 2.26 -5.08 9.36
C ALA A 203 2.38 -6.26 8.39
N GLU A 204 3.32 -7.17 8.63
CA GLU A 204 3.44 -8.43 7.88
C GLU A 204 2.37 -9.41 8.39
N LEU A 205 1.66 -10.11 7.46
CA LEU A 205 0.50 -10.97 7.75
C LEU A 205 0.88 -12.46 7.79
#